data_1138a2f0aad46fe90d9ccdc4405e957b
#
_entry.id   1138a2f0aad46fe90d9ccdc4405e957b
#
_cell.length_a   1.000
_cell.length_b   1.000
_cell.length_c   1.000
_cell.angle_alpha   90.00
_cell.angle_beta   90.00
_cell.angle_gamma   90.00
#
_symmetry.space_group_name_H-M   'P 1'
#
loop_
_entity.id
_entity.type
_entity.pdbx_description
1 polymer ?
#
loop_
_entity_poly.entity_id
_entity_poly.type
_entity_poly.pdbx_seq_one_letter_code
_entity_poly.pdbx_strand_id
1 'polypeptide(L)'
;MSVSAHAPGRRRRALLLSSSLAFGAAACYADGPLHPLDGDGGAPLAPGAPLSWSVARPGPYACGHRTLDATYAQPGGLPARTIPVHLWYPSKVAAGDHPVYRNVFPDAHAWEGVPLAPSPWPSGFPVLVHSHGYKGFAGNSARLMCYLASHGWLAAAPEHVGNTIGDTPDPLPLAVYFQRPLDVRAALDLLAAPPQGDPLEGKADLTRVAMSGHSFGVYTTWAVAGATFDAGAIKAKCDGGMVAACTDAQRAVFATDLSEKRARAVVPMAEARNDFFGAAGYDAVRVPALLMSGSLNPVGADALFAAVTGVDLTWVDVKGGCHQLFGLGNTALGDPACQVLSDEAGFSLVNPWVLAYARYHVLADRGAEVSGLVEGSSSISPLVQAEHKAP
;
A
#
# COMPACT_ATOMS: atom_id res chain seq x y z
N MET A 1 -7.75 -12.19 76.56
CA MET A 1 -6.40 -11.65 76.35
C MET A 1 -5.81 -12.37 75.17
N SER A 2 -5.86 -11.76 74.00
CA SER A 2 -5.04 -12.14 72.86
C SER A 2 -5.00 -10.95 71.90
N VAL A 3 -3.83 -10.39 71.73
CA VAL A 3 -3.56 -9.23 70.93
C VAL A 3 -3.25 -9.70 69.51
N SER A 4 -4.03 -9.29 68.53
CA SER A 4 -3.80 -9.56 67.11
C SER A 4 -3.02 -8.40 66.51
N ALA A 5 -1.81 -8.66 65.99
CA ALA A 5 -0.94 -7.72 65.35
C ALA A 5 -1.35 -7.53 63.88
N HIS A 6 -1.58 -6.27 63.49
CA HIS A 6 -1.78 -5.87 62.10
C HIS A 6 -0.40 -5.69 61.40
N ALA A 7 -0.20 -6.36 60.28
CA ALA A 7 0.91 -6.15 59.36
C ALA A 7 0.59 -5.03 58.35
N PRO A 8 1.52 -4.12 58.03
CA PRO A 8 1.28 -3.02 57.08
C PRO A 8 1.38 -3.50 55.61
N GLY A 9 0.38 -3.15 54.82
CA GLY A 9 0.30 -3.43 53.39
C GLY A 9 1.39 -2.73 52.60
N ARG A 10 2.14 -3.50 51.83
CA ARG A 10 3.10 -3.01 50.82
C ARG A 10 2.31 -2.41 49.64
N ARG A 11 2.38 -1.08 49.54
CA ARG A 11 1.99 -0.36 48.32
C ARG A 11 2.99 -0.70 47.21
N ARG A 12 2.55 -1.47 46.20
CA ARG A 12 3.27 -1.61 44.94
C ARG A 12 3.19 -0.28 44.19
N ARG A 13 4.29 0.44 44.06
CA ARG A 13 4.45 1.54 43.11
C ARG A 13 4.52 0.91 41.72
N ALA A 14 3.51 1.19 40.89
CA ALA A 14 3.59 0.95 39.46
C ALA A 14 4.65 1.93 38.89
N LEU A 15 5.79 1.41 38.44
CA LEU A 15 6.71 2.15 37.60
C LEU A 15 6.04 2.28 36.23
N LEU A 16 5.56 3.48 35.93
CA LEU A 16 5.26 3.89 34.55
C LEU A 16 6.62 4.04 33.84
N LEU A 17 7.02 3.04 33.09
CA LEU A 17 8.08 3.17 32.08
C LEU A 17 7.46 3.97 30.92
N SER A 18 7.69 5.28 30.93
CA SER A 18 7.58 6.10 29.74
C SER A 18 8.73 5.72 28.80
N SER A 19 8.48 4.79 27.87
CA SER A 19 9.40 4.54 26.76
C SER A 19 9.32 5.73 25.81
N SER A 20 10.20 6.70 26.03
CA SER A 20 10.55 7.72 25.05
C SER A 20 11.25 7.00 23.90
N LEU A 21 10.51 6.68 22.84
CA LEU A 21 11.07 6.30 21.55
C LEU A 21 11.82 7.52 21.00
N ALA A 22 13.09 7.64 21.34
CA ALA A 22 14.01 8.49 20.61
C ALA A 22 14.23 7.81 19.23
N PHE A 23 13.54 8.31 18.21
CA PHE A 23 13.84 7.96 16.83
C PHE A 23 15.24 8.49 16.50
N GLY A 24 16.20 7.60 16.44
CA GLY A 24 17.50 7.86 15.82
C GLY A 24 17.29 8.03 14.31
N ALA A 25 17.07 9.26 13.87
CA ALA A 25 16.80 9.61 12.47
C ALA A 25 18.08 9.65 11.61
N ALA A 26 18.95 8.65 11.68
CA ALA A 26 20.25 8.78 11.03
C ALA A 26 20.80 7.52 10.33
N ALA A 27 20.00 6.53 9.94
CA ALA A 27 20.58 5.32 9.32
C ALA A 27 19.81 4.66 8.19
N CYS A 28 18.75 5.24 7.61
CA CYS A 28 17.86 4.46 6.73
C CYS A 28 17.97 4.70 5.22
N TYR A 29 18.88 5.52 4.71
CA TYR A 29 18.96 5.78 3.26
C TYR A 29 20.40 5.95 2.76
N ALA A 30 21.26 4.99 3.06
CA ALA A 30 22.65 4.99 2.55
C ALA A 30 22.84 4.26 1.22
N ASP A 31 21.79 3.63 0.68
CA ASP A 31 21.87 2.97 -0.61
C ASP A 31 21.57 3.99 -1.71
N GLY A 32 22.50 4.14 -2.65
CA GLY A 32 22.45 5.14 -3.71
C GLY A 32 21.17 5.08 -4.54
N PRO A 33 20.90 6.12 -5.34
CA PRO A 33 19.69 6.20 -6.16
C PRO A 33 19.57 4.97 -7.04
N LEU A 34 18.34 4.46 -7.22
CA LEU A 34 18.03 3.57 -8.34
C LEU A 34 18.32 4.37 -9.62
N HIS A 35 19.55 4.24 -10.13
CA HIS A 35 19.88 4.84 -11.41
C HIS A 35 19.28 3.96 -12.52
N PRO A 36 18.30 4.45 -13.28
CA PRO A 36 17.84 3.75 -14.47
C PRO A 36 18.90 3.67 -15.57
N LEU A 37 20.08 4.31 -15.35
CA LEU A 37 21.05 4.61 -16.40
C LEU A 37 22.39 3.86 -16.29
N ASP A 38 22.61 3.03 -15.27
CA ASP A 38 23.85 2.26 -15.12
C ASP A 38 23.82 0.87 -15.81
N GLY A 39 22.76 0.56 -16.54
CA GLY A 39 22.68 -0.58 -17.46
C GLY A 39 22.87 -0.12 -18.89
N ASP A 40 24.07 -0.41 -19.45
CA ASP A 40 24.40 -0.37 -20.90
C ASP A 40 23.75 0.78 -21.65
N GLY A 41 24.45 1.83 -21.99
CA GLY A 41 24.01 2.98 -22.79
C GLY A 41 23.10 2.65 -24.00
N GLY A 42 22.09 1.82 -23.79
CA GLY A 42 21.06 1.46 -24.74
C GLY A 42 20.21 2.66 -25.09
N ALA A 43 19.96 2.85 -26.37
CA ALA A 43 19.08 3.87 -26.91
C ALA A 43 17.72 3.86 -26.15
N PRO A 44 17.08 5.03 -25.94
CA PRO A 44 15.76 5.10 -25.32
C PRO A 44 14.83 4.06 -25.97
N LEU A 45 14.17 3.25 -25.15
CA LEU A 45 13.24 2.23 -25.64
C LEU A 45 12.17 2.89 -26.51
N ALA A 46 11.92 2.31 -27.68
CA ALA A 46 10.98 2.86 -28.64
C ALA A 46 9.56 2.94 -28.07
N PRO A 47 8.79 3.99 -28.37
CA PRO A 47 7.37 4.02 -28.06
C PRO A 47 6.69 2.74 -28.60
N GLY A 48 5.97 2.01 -27.75
CA GLY A 48 5.28 0.79 -28.15
C GLY A 48 5.90 -0.51 -27.63
N ALA A 49 7.01 -0.50 -26.90
CA ALA A 49 7.64 -1.70 -26.33
C ALA A 49 7.55 -1.86 -24.79
N PRO A 50 6.65 -1.19 -24.03
CA PRO A 50 6.69 -1.26 -22.56
C PRO A 50 6.38 -2.67 -22.02
N LEU A 51 5.65 -3.52 -22.75
CA LEU A 51 5.43 -4.90 -22.36
C LEU A 51 6.64 -5.82 -22.63
N SER A 52 7.65 -5.35 -23.36
CA SER A 52 8.91 -6.09 -23.54
C SER A 52 9.94 -5.83 -22.44
N TRP A 53 9.70 -4.83 -21.58
CA TRP A 53 10.60 -4.55 -20.46
C TRP A 53 10.46 -5.64 -19.40
N SER A 54 11.60 -6.21 -18.99
CA SER A 54 11.60 -7.21 -17.92
C SER A 54 11.04 -6.62 -16.63
N VAL A 55 10.14 -7.37 -15.98
CA VAL A 55 9.61 -6.98 -14.67
C VAL A 55 10.61 -7.15 -13.54
N ALA A 56 11.70 -7.89 -13.75
CA ALA A 56 12.71 -8.18 -12.73
C ALA A 56 13.74 -7.04 -12.55
N ARG A 57 13.67 -5.97 -13.33
CA ARG A 57 14.58 -4.82 -13.28
C ARG A 57 13.81 -3.52 -13.36
N PRO A 58 14.35 -2.41 -12.79
CA PRO A 58 13.74 -1.08 -13.01
C PRO A 58 13.54 -0.77 -14.48
N GLY A 59 12.48 -0.05 -14.79
CA GLY A 59 12.17 0.41 -16.14
C GLY A 59 13.03 1.62 -16.56
N PRO A 60 12.82 2.16 -17.77
CA PRO A 60 13.69 3.17 -18.36
C PRO A 60 13.43 4.60 -17.87
N TYR A 61 12.44 4.83 -17.01
CA TYR A 61 12.11 6.17 -16.54
C TYR A 61 12.67 6.44 -15.16
N ALA A 62 13.11 7.68 -14.92
CA ALA A 62 13.27 8.22 -13.59
C ALA A 62 11.91 8.43 -12.92
N CYS A 63 11.90 8.49 -11.60
CA CYS A 63 10.71 8.68 -10.80
C CYS A 63 10.53 10.17 -10.47
N GLY A 64 9.54 10.83 -11.07
CA GLY A 64 9.09 12.16 -10.65
C GLY A 64 8.11 12.06 -9.49
N HIS A 65 8.07 13.07 -8.62
CA HIS A 65 7.13 13.16 -7.50
C HIS A 65 6.45 14.53 -7.44
N ARG A 66 5.21 14.57 -6.96
CA ARG A 66 4.48 15.77 -6.59
C ARG A 66 3.32 15.44 -5.68
N THR A 67 2.75 16.45 -5.01
CA THR A 67 1.58 16.32 -4.17
C THR A 67 0.47 17.25 -4.65
N LEU A 68 -0.77 16.74 -4.69
CA LEU A 68 -1.99 17.51 -4.96
C LEU A 68 -3.02 17.21 -3.87
N ASP A 69 -3.96 18.14 -3.64
CA ASP A 69 -5.03 17.94 -2.68
C ASP A 69 -6.30 17.42 -3.37
N ALA A 70 -6.93 16.40 -2.80
CA ALA A 70 -8.25 15.91 -3.17
C ALA A 70 -9.26 16.28 -2.10
N THR A 71 -10.41 16.82 -2.51
CA THR A 71 -11.52 17.18 -1.60
C THR A 71 -12.79 16.46 -2.01
N TYR A 72 -13.49 15.85 -1.04
CA TYR A 72 -14.73 15.14 -1.29
C TYR A 72 -15.74 15.29 -0.13
N ALA A 73 -17.03 15.15 -0.44
CA ALA A 73 -18.10 15.10 0.55
C ALA A 73 -18.10 13.72 1.25
N GLN A 74 -18.16 13.74 2.58
CA GLN A 74 -18.19 12.50 3.37
C GLN A 74 -19.63 12.07 3.71
N PRO A 75 -19.90 10.75 3.74
CA PRO A 75 -21.12 10.20 4.34
C PRO A 75 -21.04 10.22 5.88
N GLY A 76 -22.11 9.75 6.54
CA GLY A 76 -22.14 9.58 8.00
C GLY A 76 -22.26 10.87 8.79
N GLY A 77 -22.71 11.97 8.15
CA GLY A 77 -22.90 13.27 8.80
C GLY A 77 -21.60 14.04 9.05
N LEU A 78 -20.50 13.65 8.37
CA LEU A 78 -19.19 14.30 8.51
C LEU A 78 -19.03 15.46 7.52
N PRO A 79 -18.22 16.49 7.86
CA PRO A 79 -17.91 17.59 6.95
C PRO A 79 -17.13 17.11 5.72
N ALA A 80 -17.01 17.94 4.68
CA ALA A 80 -16.14 17.65 3.55
C ALA A 80 -14.70 17.40 4.03
N ARG A 81 -14.01 16.48 3.34
CA ARG A 81 -12.66 16.04 3.68
C ARG A 81 -11.69 16.41 2.58
N THR A 82 -10.57 17.03 2.96
CA THR A 82 -9.44 17.28 2.07
C THR A 82 -8.26 16.47 2.54
N ILE A 83 -7.61 15.80 1.59
CA ILE A 83 -6.45 14.94 1.83
C ILE A 83 -5.35 15.24 0.82
N PRO A 84 -4.06 15.28 1.21
CA PRO A 84 -2.96 15.23 0.27
C PRO A 84 -2.93 13.89 -0.46
N VAL A 85 -2.66 13.93 -1.75
CA VAL A 85 -2.42 12.76 -2.59
C VAL A 85 -1.02 12.89 -3.18
N HIS A 86 -0.14 11.98 -2.79
CA HIS A 86 1.20 11.90 -3.35
C HIS A 86 1.15 11.14 -4.68
N LEU A 87 1.85 11.66 -5.67
CA LEU A 87 1.87 11.16 -7.04
C LEU A 87 3.29 10.91 -7.48
N TRP A 88 3.58 9.69 -7.93
CA TRP A 88 4.84 9.32 -8.56
C TRP A 88 4.57 9.03 -10.03
N TYR A 89 5.45 9.52 -10.89
CA TYR A 89 5.21 9.48 -12.32
C TYR A 89 6.50 9.33 -13.12
N PRO A 90 6.41 8.77 -14.35
CA PRO A 90 7.55 8.65 -15.22
C PRO A 90 8.15 10.00 -15.59
N SER A 91 9.45 10.14 -15.46
CA SER A 91 10.21 11.31 -15.94
C SER A 91 11.43 10.88 -16.76
N LYS A 92 11.88 11.74 -17.65
CA LYS A 92 13.19 11.61 -18.33
C LYS A 92 14.28 12.40 -17.60
N VAL A 93 13.91 13.12 -16.54
CA VAL A 93 14.82 13.97 -15.76
C VAL A 93 15.07 13.30 -14.42
N ALA A 94 16.33 13.03 -14.12
CA ALA A 94 16.82 12.50 -12.86
C ALA A 94 17.76 13.54 -12.22
N ALA A 95 17.22 14.71 -11.89
CA ALA A 95 17.98 15.81 -11.30
C ALA A 95 17.06 16.81 -10.61
N GLY A 96 17.53 17.44 -9.54
CA GLY A 96 16.77 18.42 -8.76
C GLY A 96 16.70 18.03 -7.29
N ASP A 97 15.69 18.52 -6.61
CA ASP A 97 15.44 18.21 -5.21
C ASP A 97 14.75 16.86 -5.06
N HIS A 98 14.94 16.24 -3.91
CA HIS A 98 14.25 15.03 -3.50
C HIS A 98 13.06 15.35 -2.59
N PRO A 99 11.95 14.61 -2.68
CA PRO A 99 10.84 14.80 -1.75
C PRO A 99 11.22 14.43 -0.32
N VAL A 100 10.62 15.14 0.64
CA VAL A 100 10.73 14.83 2.07
C VAL A 100 9.33 14.63 2.63
N TYR A 101 8.90 13.37 2.77
CA TYR A 101 7.57 13.04 3.27
C TYR A 101 7.43 13.42 4.74
N ARG A 102 6.30 14.02 5.10
CA ARG A 102 6.01 14.48 6.47
C ARG A 102 7.11 15.39 7.06
N ASN A 103 7.90 16.05 6.22
CA ASN A 103 9.06 16.89 6.59
C ASN A 103 10.15 16.15 7.41
N VAL A 104 10.16 14.82 7.39
CA VAL A 104 11.07 13.98 8.20
C VAL A 104 11.71 12.86 7.39
N PHE A 105 11.01 12.32 6.39
CA PHE A 105 11.45 11.13 5.66
C PHE A 105 11.92 11.51 4.25
N PRO A 106 13.24 11.69 4.03
CA PRO A 106 13.76 11.97 2.70
C PRO A 106 13.66 10.73 1.80
N ASP A 107 13.40 10.94 0.52
CA ASP A 107 13.35 9.87 -0.49
C ASP A 107 14.32 10.17 -1.63
N ALA A 108 15.45 9.50 -1.64
CA ALA A 108 16.48 9.68 -2.67
C ALA A 108 16.12 9.01 -4.02
N HIS A 109 14.97 8.34 -4.15
CA HIS A 109 14.58 7.59 -5.36
C HIS A 109 13.63 8.37 -6.26
N ALA A 110 13.03 9.44 -5.75
CA ALA A 110 12.13 10.31 -6.50
C ALA A 110 12.72 11.72 -6.65
N TRP A 111 12.29 12.45 -7.67
CA TRP A 111 12.67 13.82 -7.97
C TRP A 111 11.45 14.73 -7.90
N GLU A 112 11.50 15.75 -7.04
CA GLU A 112 10.38 16.65 -6.81
C GLU A 112 10.12 17.57 -8.00
N GLY A 113 8.88 17.63 -8.49
CA GLY A 113 8.42 18.58 -9.49
C GLY A 113 9.02 18.45 -10.89
N VAL A 114 9.77 17.37 -11.18
CA VAL A 114 10.36 17.17 -12.51
C VAL A 114 9.30 16.96 -13.60
N PRO A 115 9.59 17.27 -14.87
CA PRO A 115 8.61 17.12 -15.96
C PRO A 115 8.13 15.68 -16.15
N LEU A 116 6.82 15.52 -16.37
CA LEU A 116 6.20 14.26 -16.77
C LEU A 116 6.73 13.83 -18.15
N ALA A 117 7.15 12.58 -18.29
CA ALA A 117 7.52 12.00 -19.57
C ALA A 117 6.27 11.79 -20.46
N PRO A 118 6.40 11.76 -21.78
CA PRO A 118 5.33 11.25 -22.64
C PRO A 118 4.94 9.82 -22.27
N SER A 119 3.64 9.53 -22.26
CA SER A 119 3.17 8.17 -21.98
C SER A 119 3.65 7.19 -23.04
N PRO A 120 4.23 6.03 -22.65
CA PRO A 120 4.53 4.96 -23.58
C PRO A 120 3.26 4.19 -24.01
N TRP A 121 2.11 4.48 -23.39
CA TRP A 121 0.82 3.82 -23.66
C TRP A 121 -0.08 4.75 -24.46
N PRO A 122 -0.77 4.24 -25.50
CA PRO A 122 -1.62 5.09 -26.37
C PRO A 122 -2.79 5.75 -25.63
N SER A 123 -3.35 5.08 -24.60
CA SER A 123 -4.52 5.55 -23.86
C SER A 123 -4.18 6.40 -22.61
N GLY A 124 -2.92 6.70 -22.38
CA GLY A 124 -2.45 7.33 -21.15
C GLY A 124 -1.80 6.31 -20.19
N PHE A 125 -1.32 6.78 -19.04
CA PHE A 125 -0.64 5.94 -18.08
C PHE A 125 -1.61 5.04 -17.33
N PRO A 126 -1.35 3.72 -17.20
CA PRO A 126 -2.04 2.90 -16.22
C PRO A 126 -1.72 3.40 -14.81
N VAL A 127 -2.60 3.12 -13.84
CA VAL A 127 -2.53 3.67 -12.50
C VAL A 127 -2.37 2.56 -11.45
N LEU A 128 -1.43 2.74 -10.52
CA LEU A 128 -1.44 2.04 -9.24
C LEU A 128 -1.87 3.02 -8.15
N VAL A 129 -2.92 2.71 -7.39
CA VAL A 129 -3.24 3.44 -6.16
C VAL A 129 -2.82 2.62 -4.94
N HIS A 130 -2.22 3.27 -3.93
CA HIS A 130 -1.69 2.60 -2.75
C HIS A 130 -2.31 3.15 -1.46
N SER A 131 -2.53 2.27 -0.49
CA SER A 131 -3.01 2.61 0.85
C SER A 131 -1.99 2.21 1.91
N HIS A 132 -1.48 3.19 2.65
CA HIS A 132 -0.47 2.97 3.70
C HIS A 132 -1.03 2.29 4.96
N GLY A 133 -0.15 1.80 5.84
CA GLY A 133 -0.49 1.13 7.08
C GLY A 133 -1.03 2.07 8.19
N TYR A 134 -1.36 1.49 9.35
CA TYR A 134 -1.73 2.20 10.57
C TYR A 134 -0.58 3.07 11.05
N LYS A 135 -0.85 4.34 11.33
CA LYS A 135 0.18 5.34 11.68
C LYS A 135 1.30 5.46 10.63
N GLY A 136 1.01 5.10 9.37
CA GLY A 136 1.92 5.26 8.25
C GLY A 136 1.81 6.64 7.61
N PHE A 137 2.25 6.76 6.38
CA PHE A 137 2.13 7.95 5.53
C PHE A 137 2.23 7.52 4.05
N ALA A 138 1.81 8.38 3.13
CA ALA A 138 1.75 8.04 1.70
C ALA A 138 3.09 7.56 1.13
N GLY A 139 4.21 8.20 1.52
CA GLY A 139 5.56 7.83 1.10
C GLY A 139 6.13 6.54 1.70
N ASN A 140 5.39 5.84 2.57
CA ASN A 140 5.84 4.58 3.20
C ASN A 140 6.32 3.53 2.19
N SER A 141 5.69 3.49 1.01
CA SER A 141 5.99 2.52 -0.05
C SER A 141 6.53 3.20 -1.31
N ALA A 142 7.22 4.34 -1.16
CA ALA A 142 7.77 5.13 -2.28
C ALA A 142 8.66 4.29 -3.23
N ARG A 143 9.42 3.31 -2.70
CA ARG A 143 10.23 2.39 -3.50
C ARG A 143 9.39 1.60 -4.50
N LEU A 144 8.23 1.08 -4.07
CA LEU A 144 7.27 0.42 -4.97
C LEU A 144 6.68 1.42 -5.97
N MET A 145 6.28 2.61 -5.51
CA MET A 145 5.70 3.64 -6.38
C MET A 145 6.69 4.05 -7.48
N CYS A 146 7.95 4.28 -7.12
CA CYS A 146 8.99 4.60 -8.09
C CYS A 146 9.29 3.44 -9.05
N TYR A 147 9.21 2.20 -8.57
CA TYR A 147 9.38 1.04 -9.45
C TYR A 147 8.30 0.99 -10.53
N LEU A 148 7.04 1.20 -10.18
CA LEU A 148 5.94 1.28 -11.16
C LEU A 148 6.11 2.48 -12.09
N ALA A 149 6.48 3.65 -11.56
CA ALA A 149 6.75 4.85 -12.35
C ALA A 149 7.87 4.60 -13.38
N SER A 150 8.93 3.89 -13.01
CA SER A 150 10.01 3.54 -13.95
C SER A 150 9.52 2.70 -15.12
N HIS A 151 8.44 1.96 -14.96
CA HIS A 151 7.78 1.15 -15.99
C HIS A 151 6.63 1.86 -16.71
N GLY A 152 6.53 3.19 -16.59
CA GLY A 152 5.51 3.95 -17.32
C GLY A 152 4.12 3.91 -16.68
N TRP A 153 4.02 3.76 -15.36
CA TRP A 153 2.78 3.86 -14.59
C TRP A 153 2.70 5.19 -13.85
N LEU A 154 1.50 5.69 -13.60
CA LEU A 154 1.25 6.65 -12.53
C LEU A 154 1.00 5.87 -11.24
N ALA A 155 1.63 6.28 -10.15
CA ALA A 155 1.33 5.77 -8.83
C ALA A 155 0.76 6.89 -7.97
N ALA A 156 -0.30 6.61 -7.19
CA ALA A 156 -0.95 7.57 -6.33
C ALA A 156 -1.12 6.97 -4.93
N ALA A 157 -0.88 7.75 -3.88
CA ALA A 157 -1.16 7.35 -2.51
C ALA A 157 -1.79 8.51 -1.74
N PRO A 158 -3.04 8.37 -1.25
CA PRO A 158 -3.62 9.34 -0.35
C PRO A 158 -2.96 9.29 1.03
N GLU A 159 -2.73 10.46 1.65
CA GLU A 159 -2.54 10.55 3.09
C GLU A 159 -3.88 10.33 3.79
N HIS A 160 -4.01 9.24 4.52
CA HIS A 160 -5.21 8.97 5.33
C HIS A 160 -5.19 9.84 6.60
N VAL A 161 -5.47 11.14 6.45
CA VAL A 161 -5.49 12.11 7.55
C VAL A 161 -6.34 11.61 8.72
N GLY A 162 -5.84 11.72 9.95
CA GLY A 162 -6.43 11.10 11.13
C GLY A 162 -6.02 9.64 11.34
N ASN A 163 -5.17 9.10 10.46
CA ASN A 163 -4.55 7.78 10.61
C ASN A 163 -3.09 7.76 10.12
N THR A 164 -2.39 8.87 10.24
CA THR A 164 -0.97 8.99 9.91
C THR A 164 -0.11 9.08 11.16
N ILE A 165 1.21 9.04 11.00
CA ILE A 165 2.14 9.28 12.09
C ILE A 165 1.91 10.69 12.66
N GLY A 166 1.60 10.78 13.95
CA GLY A 166 1.39 12.04 14.66
C GLY A 166 -0.04 12.56 14.71
N ASP A 167 -1.00 11.99 13.95
CA ASP A 167 -2.41 12.43 13.98
C ASP A 167 -3.43 11.31 14.26
N THR A 168 -2.96 10.09 14.56
CA THR A 168 -3.82 8.95 14.83
C THR A 168 -4.30 8.94 16.28
N PRO A 169 -5.60 9.11 16.55
CA PRO A 169 -6.15 8.96 17.90
C PRO A 169 -6.22 7.50 18.34
N ASP A 170 -6.30 7.29 19.65
CA ASP A 170 -6.49 5.97 20.27
C ASP A 170 -7.60 6.06 21.32
N PRO A 171 -8.71 5.33 21.18
CA PRO A 171 -9.03 4.40 20.09
C PRO A 171 -9.33 5.12 18.76
N LEU A 172 -9.11 4.40 17.65
CA LEU A 172 -9.33 4.91 16.30
C LEU A 172 -10.82 5.17 16.06
N PRO A 173 -11.23 6.34 15.50
CA PRO A 173 -12.62 6.59 15.14
C PRO A 173 -13.15 5.61 14.09
N LEU A 174 -14.41 5.18 14.23
CA LEU A 174 -15.08 4.32 13.25
C LEU A 174 -15.03 4.89 11.83
N ALA A 175 -15.10 6.21 11.71
CA ALA A 175 -15.06 6.91 10.43
C ALA A 175 -13.79 6.58 9.61
N VAL A 176 -12.64 6.39 10.23
CA VAL A 176 -11.39 6.08 9.53
C VAL A 176 -11.53 4.84 8.65
N TYR A 177 -12.31 3.85 9.07
CA TYR A 177 -12.49 2.63 8.31
C TYR A 177 -13.23 2.84 6.99
N PHE A 178 -14.23 3.69 6.91
CA PHE A 178 -14.87 4.01 5.63
C PHE A 178 -14.20 5.18 4.89
N GLN A 179 -13.51 6.07 5.60
CA GLN A 179 -12.73 7.15 4.98
C GLN A 179 -11.61 6.60 4.10
N ARG A 180 -10.90 5.56 4.54
CA ARG A 180 -9.76 5.01 3.77
C ARG A 180 -10.14 4.55 2.34
N PRO A 181 -11.17 3.73 2.11
CA PRO A 181 -11.60 3.43 0.74
C PRO A 181 -12.14 4.65 -0.01
N LEU A 182 -12.76 5.62 0.67
CA LEU A 182 -13.19 6.89 0.04
C LEU A 182 -12.01 7.79 -0.32
N ASP A 183 -10.95 7.84 0.49
CA ASP A 183 -9.69 8.53 0.17
C ASP A 183 -9.04 7.95 -1.09
N VAL A 184 -9.07 6.62 -1.27
CA VAL A 184 -8.61 5.95 -2.50
C VAL A 184 -9.46 6.40 -3.70
N ARG A 185 -10.79 6.42 -3.55
CA ARG A 185 -11.70 6.90 -4.59
C ARG A 185 -11.39 8.36 -4.96
N ALA A 186 -11.21 9.23 -3.94
CA ALA A 186 -10.89 10.64 -4.15
C ALA A 186 -9.54 10.84 -4.86
N ALA A 187 -8.54 10.01 -4.59
CA ALA A 187 -7.26 10.04 -5.30
C ALA A 187 -7.43 9.69 -6.79
N LEU A 188 -8.27 8.72 -7.12
CA LEU A 188 -8.59 8.37 -8.51
C LEU A 188 -9.46 9.44 -9.18
N ASP A 189 -10.37 10.08 -8.45
CA ASP A 189 -11.19 11.19 -8.97
C ASP A 189 -10.34 12.43 -9.26
N LEU A 190 -9.33 12.70 -8.42
CA LEU A 190 -8.31 13.72 -8.67
C LEU A 190 -7.54 13.45 -9.98
N LEU A 191 -7.16 12.20 -10.24
CA LEU A 191 -6.49 11.84 -11.49
C LEU A 191 -7.43 11.90 -12.72
N ALA A 192 -8.75 11.73 -12.52
CA ALA A 192 -9.75 11.91 -13.57
C ALA A 192 -9.93 13.39 -13.96
N ALA A 193 -9.85 14.28 -12.99
CA ALA A 193 -10.05 15.71 -13.16
C ALA A 193 -9.07 16.50 -12.26
N PRO A 194 -7.77 16.50 -12.60
CA PRO A 194 -6.78 17.27 -11.87
C PRO A 194 -7.04 18.78 -12.07
N PRO A 195 -6.43 19.66 -11.28
CA PRO A 195 -6.53 21.09 -11.47
C PRO A 195 -6.25 21.51 -12.92
N GLN A 196 -7.00 22.47 -13.43
CA GLN A 196 -6.83 22.97 -14.80
C GLN A 196 -5.38 23.40 -15.08
N GLY A 197 -4.82 22.90 -16.18
CA GLY A 197 -3.45 23.17 -16.57
C GLY A 197 -2.38 22.32 -15.86
N ASP A 198 -2.82 21.37 -15.01
CA ASP A 198 -1.91 20.39 -14.42
C ASP A 198 -1.31 19.48 -15.50
N PRO A 199 0.00 19.14 -15.46
CA PRO A 199 0.63 18.24 -16.43
C PRO A 199 -0.02 16.84 -16.51
N LEU A 200 -0.75 16.43 -15.49
CA LEU A 200 -1.47 15.14 -15.45
C LEU A 200 -2.86 15.19 -16.10
N GLU A 201 -3.33 16.37 -16.53
CA GLU A 201 -4.67 16.52 -17.15
C GLU A 201 -4.80 15.63 -18.40
N GLY A 202 -5.76 14.69 -18.36
CA GLY A 202 -5.99 13.73 -19.43
C GLY A 202 -4.86 12.70 -19.66
N LYS A 203 -3.98 12.48 -18.66
CA LYS A 203 -2.85 11.54 -18.80
C LYS A 203 -3.07 10.19 -18.13
N ALA A 204 -3.97 10.08 -17.15
CA ALA A 204 -4.28 8.82 -16.47
C ALA A 204 -5.29 8.00 -17.27
N ASP A 205 -5.01 6.72 -17.48
CA ASP A 205 -5.98 5.75 -18.01
C ASP A 205 -6.67 5.03 -16.84
N LEU A 206 -7.81 5.57 -16.41
CA LEU A 206 -8.58 5.03 -15.28
C LEU A 206 -9.39 3.78 -15.61
N THR A 207 -9.31 3.26 -16.83
CA THR A 207 -9.79 1.91 -17.17
C THR A 207 -8.76 0.84 -16.81
N ARG A 208 -7.53 1.25 -16.47
CA ARG A 208 -6.35 0.43 -16.17
C ARG A 208 -5.80 0.76 -14.79
N VAL A 209 -6.54 0.36 -13.74
CA VAL A 209 -6.19 0.64 -12.34
C VAL A 209 -5.88 -0.66 -11.60
N ALA A 210 -4.72 -0.70 -10.94
CA ALA A 210 -4.40 -1.65 -9.88
C ALA A 210 -4.45 -0.93 -8.53
N MET A 211 -4.72 -1.69 -7.45
CA MET A 211 -4.62 -1.19 -6.08
C MET A 211 -3.68 -2.03 -5.25
N SER A 212 -2.89 -1.39 -4.40
CA SER A 212 -2.09 -2.08 -3.38
C SER A 212 -2.31 -1.49 -1.99
N GLY A 213 -1.97 -2.25 -0.96
CA GLY A 213 -2.04 -1.75 0.40
C GLY A 213 -1.14 -2.54 1.34
N HIS A 214 -0.48 -1.83 2.25
CA HIS A 214 0.41 -2.39 3.24
C HIS A 214 -0.23 -2.35 4.64
N SER A 215 -0.13 -3.45 5.40
CA SER A 215 -0.59 -3.52 6.78
C SER A 215 -2.09 -3.12 6.88
N PHE A 216 -2.47 -2.12 7.66
CA PHE A 216 -3.85 -1.62 7.68
C PHE A 216 -4.38 -1.21 6.28
N GLY A 217 -3.49 -0.90 5.34
CA GLY A 217 -3.84 -0.70 3.93
C GLY A 217 -4.45 -1.96 3.27
N VAL A 218 -4.18 -3.16 3.80
CA VAL A 218 -4.81 -4.41 3.35
C VAL A 218 -6.32 -4.40 3.61
N TYR A 219 -6.74 -3.89 4.78
CA TYR A 219 -8.17 -3.64 5.04
C TYR A 219 -8.78 -2.76 3.93
N THR A 220 -8.11 -1.63 3.62
CA THR A 220 -8.56 -0.73 2.56
C THR A 220 -8.63 -1.43 1.20
N THR A 221 -7.62 -2.24 0.90
CA THR A 221 -7.53 -3.01 -0.35
C THR A 221 -8.70 -3.97 -0.51
N TRP A 222 -9.07 -4.71 0.55
CA TRP A 222 -10.20 -5.60 0.50
C TRP A 222 -11.55 -4.87 0.42
N ALA A 223 -11.71 -3.72 1.12
CA ALA A 223 -12.89 -2.89 0.98
C ALA A 223 -13.05 -2.38 -0.47
N VAL A 224 -11.97 -1.90 -1.08
CA VAL A 224 -11.93 -1.48 -2.49
C VAL A 224 -12.23 -2.64 -3.44
N ALA A 225 -11.76 -3.86 -3.14
CA ALA A 225 -12.02 -5.07 -3.92
C ALA A 225 -13.47 -5.57 -3.82
N GLY A 226 -14.29 -4.99 -2.93
CA GLY A 226 -15.70 -5.32 -2.77
C GLY A 226 -16.00 -6.32 -1.65
N ALA A 227 -15.07 -6.55 -0.71
CA ALA A 227 -15.38 -7.29 0.50
C ALA A 227 -16.54 -6.62 1.25
N THR A 228 -17.51 -7.42 1.71
CA THR A 228 -18.68 -6.92 2.44
C THR A 228 -18.43 -6.87 3.93
N PHE A 229 -19.06 -5.89 4.58
CA PHE A 229 -18.85 -5.63 6.00
C PHE A 229 -19.83 -6.42 6.88
N ASP A 230 -19.35 -6.91 8.02
CA ASP A 230 -20.15 -7.56 9.04
C ASP A 230 -20.65 -6.51 10.07
N ALA A 231 -21.93 -6.18 9.98
CA ALA A 231 -22.56 -5.20 10.88
C ALA A 231 -22.50 -5.62 12.36
N GLY A 232 -22.53 -6.95 12.64
CA GLY A 232 -22.41 -7.51 14.00
C GLY A 232 -21.01 -7.30 14.55
N ALA A 233 -19.98 -7.59 13.74
CA ALA A 233 -18.59 -7.36 14.12
C ALA A 233 -18.30 -5.88 14.36
N ILE A 234 -18.80 -4.98 13.49
CA ILE A 234 -18.67 -3.54 13.67
C ILE A 234 -19.33 -3.09 14.97
N LYS A 235 -20.57 -3.54 15.20
CA LYS A 235 -21.29 -3.22 16.44
C LYS A 235 -20.53 -3.69 17.68
N ALA A 236 -20.01 -4.92 17.67
CA ALA A 236 -19.25 -5.47 18.79
C ALA A 236 -17.98 -4.65 19.09
N LYS A 237 -17.27 -4.17 18.07
CA LYS A 237 -16.09 -3.29 18.25
C LYS A 237 -16.47 -1.92 18.83
N CYS A 238 -17.62 -1.37 18.42
CA CYS A 238 -18.16 -0.13 18.98
C CYS A 238 -18.55 -0.31 20.47
N ASP A 239 -19.32 -1.32 20.77
CA ASP A 239 -19.80 -1.61 22.14
C ASP A 239 -18.64 -1.96 23.09
N GLY A 240 -17.60 -2.62 22.57
CA GLY A 240 -16.39 -2.95 23.32
C GLY A 240 -15.39 -1.79 23.46
N GLY A 241 -15.68 -0.61 22.92
CA GLY A 241 -14.78 0.56 22.99
C GLY A 241 -13.48 0.41 22.18
N MET A 242 -13.43 -0.56 21.27
CA MET A 242 -12.26 -0.79 20.41
C MET A 242 -12.15 0.24 19.28
N VAL A 243 -13.25 0.91 18.96
CA VAL A 243 -13.30 2.06 18.05
C VAL A 243 -14.12 3.18 18.69
N ALA A 244 -13.76 4.42 18.40
CA ALA A 244 -14.40 5.61 18.92
C ALA A 244 -15.46 6.18 17.96
N ALA A 245 -16.29 7.12 18.44
CA ALA A 245 -17.24 7.93 17.66
C ALA A 245 -18.20 7.07 16.79
N CYS A 246 -18.75 6.02 17.37
CA CYS A 246 -19.66 5.08 16.71
C CYS A 246 -21.12 5.59 16.68
N THR A 247 -21.44 6.56 15.82
CA THR A 247 -22.83 7.00 15.60
C THR A 247 -23.60 6.04 14.69
N ASP A 248 -24.94 6.05 14.76
CA ASP A 248 -25.79 5.26 13.86
C ASP A 248 -25.56 5.66 12.39
N ALA A 249 -25.41 6.95 12.11
CA ALA A 249 -25.12 7.47 10.78
C ALA A 249 -23.81 6.92 10.23
N GLN A 250 -22.76 6.82 11.06
CA GLN A 250 -21.48 6.25 10.66
C GLN A 250 -21.54 4.72 10.47
N ARG A 251 -22.25 4.01 11.35
CA ARG A 251 -22.48 2.56 11.17
C ARG A 251 -23.23 2.25 9.88
N ALA A 252 -24.22 3.08 9.52
CA ALA A 252 -24.98 2.91 8.27
C ALA A 252 -24.14 3.02 7.01
N VAL A 253 -22.99 3.71 7.03
CA VAL A 253 -22.09 3.82 5.88
C VAL A 253 -21.58 2.45 5.42
N PHE A 254 -21.37 1.50 6.34
CA PHE A 254 -20.86 0.16 6.01
C PHE A 254 -21.90 -0.73 5.29
N ALA A 255 -23.16 -0.30 5.22
CA ALA A 255 -24.18 -0.94 4.39
C ALA A 255 -24.17 -0.41 2.94
N THR A 256 -23.37 0.60 2.65
CA THR A 256 -23.20 1.15 1.30
C THR A 256 -22.04 0.48 0.56
N ASP A 257 -22.00 0.65 -0.77
CA ASP A 257 -20.89 0.13 -1.59
C ASP A 257 -19.64 1.02 -1.46
N LEU A 258 -18.64 0.53 -0.72
CA LEU A 258 -17.35 1.17 -0.56
C LEU A 258 -16.30 0.65 -1.56
N SER A 259 -16.67 -0.27 -2.47
CA SER A 259 -15.76 -0.77 -3.50
C SER A 259 -15.44 0.29 -4.55
N GLU A 260 -14.29 0.13 -5.21
CA GLU A 260 -13.87 1.01 -6.30
C GLU A 260 -13.89 0.23 -7.63
N LYS A 261 -14.86 0.55 -8.47
CA LYS A 261 -15.13 -0.21 -9.71
C LYS A 261 -14.05 -0.07 -10.79
N ARG A 262 -13.18 0.93 -10.68
CA ARG A 262 -12.03 1.10 -11.58
C ARG A 262 -10.90 0.11 -11.28
N ALA A 263 -10.80 -0.40 -10.05
CA ALA A 263 -9.79 -1.38 -9.68
C ALA A 263 -10.01 -2.71 -10.43
N ARG A 264 -9.00 -3.15 -11.17
CA ARG A 264 -8.99 -4.39 -11.97
C ARG A 264 -8.20 -5.51 -11.31
N ALA A 265 -7.30 -5.18 -10.40
CA ALA A 265 -6.53 -6.12 -9.61
C ALA A 265 -6.14 -5.47 -8.28
N VAL A 266 -5.96 -6.28 -7.24
CA VAL A 266 -5.57 -5.78 -5.91
C VAL A 266 -4.37 -6.55 -5.37
N VAL A 267 -3.55 -5.86 -4.55
CA VAL A 267 -2.33 -6.42 -3.96
C VAL A 267 -2.30 -6.10 -2.46
N PRO A 268 -2.96 -6.91 -1.61
CA PRO A 268 -2.84 -6.83 -0.16
C PRO A 268 -1.49 -7.37 0.33
N MET A 269 -0.74 -6.59 1.15
CA MET A 269 0.63 -6.91 1.58
C MET A 269 0.80 -6.81 3.11
N ALA A 270 1.39 -7.84 3.73
CA ALA A 270 1.78 -7.92 5.14
C ALA A 270 0.63 -7.91 6.17
N GLU A 271 -0.56 -8.26 5.76
CA GLU A 271 -1.74 -8.50 6.60
C GLU A 271 -2.63 -9.50 5.87
N ALA A 272 -3.55 -10.16 6.55
CA ALA A 272 -4.45 -11.08 5.89
C ALA A 272 -5.91 -10.70 6.11
N ARG A 273 -6.46 -10.98 7.28
CA ARG A 273 -7.87 -10.78 7.60
C ARG A 273 -8.10 -9.53 8.43
N ASN A 274 -9.26 -8.94 8.26
CA ASN A 274 -9.77 -7.92 9.17
C ASN A 274 -11.19 -8.29 9.62
N ASP A 275 -11.44 -8.18 10.92
CA ASP A 275 -12.70 -8.62 11.54
C ASP A 275 -13.92 -7.82 11.05
N PHE A 276 -13.72 -6.61 10.49
CA PHE A 276 -14.82 -5.82 9.93
C PHE A 276 -15.54 -6.51 8.77
N PHE A 277 -14.89 -7.45 8.09
CA PHE A 277 -15.50 -8.22 7.00
C PHE A 277 -16.14 -9.52 7.47
N GLY A 278 -15.91 -9.95 8.72
CA GLY A 278 -16.35 -11.25 9.20
C GLY A 278 -15.75 -12.41 8.39
N ALA A 279 -16.33 -13.61 8.55
CA ALA A 279 -15.84 -14.79 7.84
C ALA A 279 -16.26 -14.81 6.36
N ALA A 280 -17.48 -14.35 6.05
CA ALA A 280 -18.07 -14.41 4.71
C ALA A 280 -17.84 -13.15 3.85
N GLY A 281 -17.29 -12.07 4.43
CA GLY A 281 -17.16 -10.81 3.70
C GLY A 281 -16.23 -10.89 2.48
N TYR A 282 -15.26 -11.78 2.53
CA TYR A 282 -14.33 -12.01 1.41
C TYR A 282 -14.96 -12.75 0.22
N ASP A 283 -16.07 -13.45 0.42
CA ASP A 283 -16.80 -14.15 -0.64
C ASP A 283 -17.41 -13.19 -1.67
N ALA A 284 -17.52 -11.90 -1.34
CA ALA A 284 -18.02 -10.87 -2.23
C ALA A 284 -16.95 -10.29 -3.17
N VAL A 285 -15.68 -10.56 -2.93
CA VAL A 285 -14.57 -10.08 -3.78
C VAL A 285 -14.70 -10.66 -5.20
N ARG A 286 -14.50 -9.81 -6.20
CA ARG A 286 -14.66 -10.18 -7.63
C ARG A 286 -13.48 -9.76 -8.50
N VAL A 287 -12.47 -9.16 -7.92
CA VAL A 287 -11.26 -8.75 -8.64
C VAL A 287 -10.10 -9.69 -8.29
N PRO A 288 -9.21 -10.00 -9.24
CA PRO A 288 -8.00 -10.77 -8.99
C PRO A 288 -7.17 -10.18 -7.85
N ALA A 289 -6.54 -11.04 -7.02
CA ALA A 289 -5.75 -10.60 -5.89
C ALA A 289 -4.38 -11.27 -5.81
N LEU A 290 -3.33 -10.47 -5.56
CA LEU A 290 -1.99 -10.94 -5.19
C LEU A 290 -1.81 -10.73 -3.68
N LEU A 291 -1.94 -11.78 -2.89
CA LEU A 291 -1.66 -11.75 -1.47
C LEU A 291 -0.14 -11.88 -1.23
N MET A 292 0.46 -10.95 -0.49
CA MET A 292 1.90 -11.01 -0.19
C MET A 292 2.14 -11.05 1.32
N SER A 293 3.02 -11.95 1.74
CA SER A 293 3.46 -12.10 3.13
C SER A 293 4.97 -12.28 3.23
N GLY A 294 5.49 -12.09 4.42
CA GLY A 294 6.88 -12.41 4.75
C GLY A 294 6.95 -13.49 5.80
N SER A 295 7.86 -14.44 5.66
CA SER A 295 7.95 -15.61 6.53
C SER A 295 8.26 -15.28 8.00
N LEU A 296 8.78 -14.07 8.28
CA LEU A 296 8.98 -13.56 9.64
C LEU A 296 7.82 -12.68 10.13
N ASN A 297 6.75 -12.58 9.35
CA ASN A 297 5.50 -11.88 9.69
C ASN A 297 4.30 -12.77 9.34
N PRO A 298 4.09 -13.89 10.04
CA PRO A 298 3.01 -14.84 9.74
C PRO A 298 1.67 -14.23 10.14
N VAL A 299 0.97 -13.63 9.20
CA VAL A 299 -0.33 -12.94 9.39
C VAL A 299 -1.52 -13.82 9.05
N GLY A 300 -1.34 -15.13 8.88
CA GLY A 300 -2.40 -16.06 8.46
C GLY A 300 -2.79 -15.90 6.99
N ALA A 301 -1.83 -15.54 6.14
CA ALA A 301 -2.03 -15.39 4.70
C ALA A 301 -2.45 -16.71 4.04
N ASP A 302 -1.89 -17.84 4.50
CA ASP A 302 -2.27 -19.19 4.10
C ASP A 302 -3.75 -19.49 4.32
N ALA A 303 -4.28 -19.13 5.50
CA ALA A 303 -5.68 -19.31 5.83
C ALA A 303 -6.60 -18.43 4.98
N LEU A 304 -6.18 -17.21 4.67
CA LEU A 304 -6.92 -16.33 3.77
C LEU A 304 -6.83 -16.82 2.31
N PHE A 305 -5.66 -17.24 1.86
CA PHE A 305 -5.50 -17.86 0.55
C PHE A 305 -6.42 -19.05 0.37
N ALA A 306 -6.53 -19.93 1.37
CA ALA A 306 -7.44 -21.06 1.32
C ALA A 306 -8.91 -20.63 1.28
N ALA A 307 -9.29 -19.59 2.04
CA ALA A 307 -10.69 -19.17 2.22
C ALA A 307 -11.25 -18.36 1.05
N VAL A 308 -10.43 -17.51 0.38
CA VAL A 308 -10.90 -16.73 -0.77
C VAL A 308 -10.97 -17.63 -2.00
N THR A 309 -12.16 -17.76 -2.57
CA THR A 309 -12.44 -18.58 -3.76
C THR A 309 -13.19 -17.74 -4.80
N GLY A 310 -13.25 -18.19 -6.04
CA GLY A 310 -14.03 -17.52 -7.09
C GLY A 310 -13.36 -16.29 -7.71
N VAL A 311 -12.06 -16.05 -7.43
CA VAL A 311 -11.21 -15.08 -8.12
C VAL A 311 -9.86 -15.71 -8.42
N ASP A 312 -9.18 -15.17 -9.43
CA ASP A 312 -7.77 -15.46 -9.68
C ASP A 312 -6.96 -14.95 -8.48
N LEU A 313 -6.27 -15.84 -7.78
CA LEU A 313 -5.57 -15.54 -6.55
C LEU A 313 -4.18 -16.14 -6.55
N THR A 314 -3.17 -15.29 -6.42
CA THR A 314 -1.79 -15.70 -6.19
C THR A 314 -1.39 -15.32 -4.77
N TRP A 315 -0.71 -16.21 -4.06
CA TRP A 315 -0.07 -15.91 -2.78
C TRP A 315 1.44 -16.01 -2.93
N VAL A 316 2.14 -14.98 -2.49
CA VAL A 316 3.60 -14.89 -2.49
C VAL A 316 4.08 -14.71 -1.06
N ASP A 317 4.92 -15.64 -0.59
CA ASP A 317 5.63 -15.53 0.69
C ASP A 317 7.13 -15.30 0.48
N VAL A 318 7.66 -14.24 1.11
CA VAL A 318 9.07 -13.87 1.01
C VAL A 318 9.83 -14.38 2.22
N LYS A 319 10.76 -15.32 2.01
CA LYS A 319 11.61 -15.87 3.08
C LYS A 319 12.52 -14.77 3.65
N GLY A 320 12.49 -14.63 4.97
CA GLY A 320 13.22 -13.56 5.68
C GLY A 320 12.49 -12.19 5.64
N GLY A 321 11.34 -12.12 5.00
CA GLY A 321 10.52 -10.92 4.98
C GLY A 321 9.83 -10.66 6.32
N CYS A 322 9.96 -9.44 6.82
CA CYS A 322 9.24 -8.90 7.97
C CYS A 322 8.10 -7.97 7.52
N HIS A 323 7.33 -7.47 8.48
CA HIS A 323 6.18 -6.61 8.23
C HIS A 323 6.51 -5.38 7.37
N GLN A 324 7.62 -4.71 7.65
CA GLN A 324 8.01 -3.47 6.97
C GLN A 324 8.67 -3.70 5.59
N LEU A 325 8.95 -4.93 5.19
CA LEU A 325 9.44 -5.25 3.85
C LEU A 325 8.56 -4.62 2.75
N PHE A 326 7.26 -4.59 2.96
CA PHE A 326 6.26 -4.10 2.01
C PHE A 326 5.95 -2.60 2.16
N GLY A 327 6.70 -1.93 3.03
CA GLY A 327 6.58 -0.51 3.34
C GLY A 327 7.93 0.19 3.28
N LEU A 328 8.46 0.57 4.44
CA LEU A 328 9.71 1.33 4.59
C LEU A 328 10.97 0.52 4.28
N GLY A 329 10.89 -0.81 4.29
CA GLY A 329 12.01 -1.72 4.13
C GLY A 329 12.11 -2.72 5.28
N ASN A 330 12.72 -3.87 5.02
CA ASN A 330 12.78 -4.99 5.96
C ASN A 330 13.49 -4.63 7.27
N THR A 331 14.47 -3.75 7.17
CA THR A 331 15.35 -3.36 8.29
C THR A 331 14.90 -2.07 9.00
N ALA A 332 13.86 -1.41 8.52
CA ALA A 332 13.47 -0.05 8.90
C ALA A 332 13.17 0.17 10.40
N LEU A 333 12.72 -0.85 11.13
CA LEU A 333 12.44 -0.74 12.57
C LEU A 333 13.59 -1.24 13.45
N GLY A 334 14.73 -1.64 12.86
CA GLY A 334 15.91 -2.07 13.61
C GLY A 334 15.74 -3.41 14.34
N ASP A 335 14.71 -4.21 14.02
CA ASP A 335 14.54 -5.55 14.60
C ASP A 335 15.66 -6.48 14.10
N PRO A 336 16.48 -7.06 15.01
CA PRO A 336 17.56 -7.97 14.61
C PRO A 336 17.09 -9.17 13.79
N ALA A 337 15.88 -9.69 14.01
CA ALA A 337 15.34 -10.80 13.25
C ALA A 337 15.09 -10.42 11.77
N CYS A 338 14.87 -9.15 11.50
CA CYS A 338 14.60 -8.63 10.15
C CYS A 338 15.87 -8.26 9.36
N GLN A 339 17.06 -8.32 9.99
CA GLN A 339 18.34 -7.99 9.34
C GLN A 339 18.86 -9.11 8.38
N VAL A 340 18.14 -10.22 8.31
CA VAL A 340 18.53 -11.36 7.46
C VAL A 340 18.33 -11.11 5.96
N LEU A 341 17.54 -10.09 5.62
CA LEU A 341 17.27 -9.66 4.25
C LEU A 341 17.40 -8.13 4.21
N SER A 342 18.34 -7.61 3.41
CA SER A 342 18.50 -6.17 3.24
C SER A 342 17.28 -5.56 2.52
N ASP A 343 17.06 -4.26 2.71
CA ASP A 343 15.95 -3.55 2.08
C ASP A 343 16.00 -3.66 0.56
N GLU A 344 17.17 -3.47 -0.05
CA GLU A 344 17.35 -3.57 -1.50
C GLU A 344 17.04 -4.97 -2.03
N ALA A 345 17.58 -6.02 -1.37
CA ALA A 345 17.26 -7.39 -1.72
C ALA A 345 15.75 -7.66 -1.55
N GLY A 346 15.14 -7.16 -0.48
CA GLY A 346 13.71 -7.31 -0.24
C GLY A 346 12.84 -6.64 -1.31
N PHE A 347 13.14 -5.39 -1.66
CA PHE A 347 12.40 -4.68 -2.72
C PHE A 347 12.58 -5.34 -4.09
N SER A 348 13.76 -5.91 -4.39
CA SER A 348 13.98 -6.68 -5.61
C SER A 348 13.16 -7.97 -5.68
N LEU A 349 12.64 -8.45 -4.55
CA LEU A 349 11.72 -9.59 -4.50
C LEU A 349 10.24 -9.18 -4.58
N VAL A 350 9.87 -8.03 -4.00
CA VAL A 350 8.47 -7.56 -3.89
C VAL A 350 8.01 -6.83 -5.15
N ASN A 351 8.77 -5.83 -5.59
CA ASN A 351 8.34 -4.90 -6.64
C ASN A 351 8.06 -5.58 -7.98
N PRO A 352 8.89 -6.55 -8.46
CA PRO A 352 8.62 -7.29 -9.69
C PRO A 352 7.31 -8.06 -9.66
N TRP A 353 6.95 -8.65 -8.53
CA TRP A 353 5.70 -9.39 -8.41
C TRP A 353 4.48 -8.48 -8.50
N VAL A 354 4.53 -7.32 -7.83
CA VAL A 354 3.45 -6.32 -7.92
C VAL A 354 3.29 -5.82 -9.36
N LEU A 355 4.40 -5.51 -10.03
CA LEU A 355 4.38 -5.06 -11.42
C LEU A 355 3.89 -6.18 -12.37
N ALA A 356 4.38 -7.41 -12.21
CA ALA A 356 3.96 -8.54 -13.04
C ALA A 356 2.45 -8.78 -12.91
N TYR A 357 1.95 -8.79 -11.66
CA TYR A 357 0.53 -8.98 -11.40
C TYR A 357 -0.34 -7.86 -11.99
N ALA A 358 0.09 -6.61 -11.82
CA ALA A 358 -0.58 -5.47 -12.42
C ALA A 358 -0.56 -5.55 -13.97
N ARG A 359 0.58 -5.89 -14.58
CA ARG A 359 0.67 -6.07 -16.05
C ARG A 359 -0.23 -7.19 -16.54
N TYR A 360 -0.26 -8.32 -15.85
CA TYR A 360 -1.08 -9.47 -16.22
C TYR A 360 -2.58 -9.15 -16.22
N HIS A 361 -3.09 -8.59 -15.12
CA HIS A 361 -4.52 -8.38 -14.93
C HIS A 361 -5.05 -7.04 -15.48
N VAL A 362 -4.20 -6.00 -15.49
CA VAL A 362 -4.62 -4.65 -15.91
C VAL A 362 -4.28 -4.37 -17.36
N LEU A 363 -3.14 -4.86 -17.85
CA LEU A 363 -2.66 -4.62 -19.20
C LEU A 363 -2.82 -5.83 -20.13
N ALA A 364 -3.37 -6.93 -19.62
CA ALA A 364 -3.51 -8.20 -20.32
C ALA A 364 -2.17 -8.74 -20.91
N ASP A 365 -1.06 -8.46 -20.20
CA ASP A 365 0.24 -8.97 -20.59
C ASP A 365 0.32 -10.48 -20.34
N ARG A 366 0.59 -11.24 -21.38
CA ARG A 366 0.74 -12.70 -21.36
C ARG A 366 2.13 -13.13 -21.82
N GLY A 367 3.12 -12.24 -21.71
CA GLY A 367 4.52 -12.57 -21.92
C GLY A 367 4.97 -13.68 -20.95
N ALA A 368 5.91 -14.54 -21.37
CA ALA A 368 6.32 -15.73 -20.61
C ALA A 368 6.85 -15.38 -19.22
N GLU A 369 7.58 -14.27 -19.06
CA GLU A 369 8.10 -13.80 -17.76
C GLU A 369 6.94 -13.46 -16.82
N VAL A 370 5.96 -12.68 -17.28
CA VAL A 370 4.81 -12.22 -16.49
C VAL A 370 3.87 -13.37 -16.15
N SER A 371 3.48 -14.17 -17.15
CA SER A 371 2.61 -15.34 -16.93
C SER A 371 3.27 -16.36 -16.00
N GLY A 372 4.56 -16.63 -16.19
CA GLY A 372 5.28 -17.58 -15.36
C GLY A 372 5.31 -17.19 -13.87
N LEU A 373 5.45 -15.90 -13.57
CA LEU A 373 5.36 -15.41 -12.20
C LEU A 373 3.93 -15.54 -11.66
N VAL A 374 2.95 -14.93 -12.33
CA VAL A 374 1.57 -14.84 -11.82
C VAL A 374 0.95 -16.22 -11.64
N GLU A 375 1.20 -17.15 -12.55
CA GLU A 375 0.69 -18.52 -12.52
C GLU A 375 1.54 -19.49 -11.67
N GLY A 376 2.62 -18.97 -11.03
CA GLY A 376 3.48 -19.73 -10.12
C GLY A 376 4.37 -20.77 -10.80
N SER A 377 4.48 -20.75 -12.14
CA SER A 377 5.36 -21.69 -12.89
C SER A 377 6.81 -21.25 -12.94
N SER A 378 7.12 -20.02 -12.56
CA SER A 378 8.48 -19.49 -12.40
C SER A 378 8.60 -18.62 -11.15
N SER A 379 9.85 -18.37 -10.71
CA SER A 379 10.14 -17.46 -9.61
C SER A 379 11.39 -16.65 -9.94
N ILE A 380 11.44 -15.41 -9.44
CA ILE A 380 12.62 -14.54 -9.57
C ILE A 380 13.75 -14.91 -8.58
N SER A 381 13.44 -15.67 -7.55
CA SER A 381 14.40 -16.02 -6.49
C SER A 381 13.96 -17.26 -5.72
N PRO A 382 14.91 -18.11 -5.24
CA PRO A 382 14.57 -19.19 -4.31
C PRO A 382 14.13 -18.70 -2.92
N LEU A 383 14.20 -17.39 -2.65
CA LEU A 383 13.65 -16.78 -1.44
C LEU A 383 12.15 -16.46 -1.56
N VAL A 384 11.54 -16.71 -2.69
CA VAL A 384 10.11 -16.49 -2.91
C VAL A 384 9.41 -17.81 -3.16
N GLN A 385 8.38 -18.08 -2.36
CA GLN A 385 7.41 -19.15 -2.60
C GLN A 385 6.13 -18.52 -3.15
N ALA A 386 5.59 -19.11 -4.20
CA ALA A 386 4.35 -18.66 -4.82
C ALA A 386 3.40 -19.83 -5.00
N GLU A 387 2.13 -19.58 -4.67
CA GLU A 387 1.01 -20.48 -4.94
C GLU A 387 -0.05 -19.73 -5.71
N HIS A 388 -0.62 -20.36 -6.72
CA HIS A 388 -1.66 -19.78 -7.57
C HIS A 388 -2.89 -20.68 -7.65
N LYS A 389 -4.06 -20.07 -7.67
CA LYS A 389 -5.31 -20.76 -7.99
C LYS A 389 -6.18 -19.89 -8.89
N ALA A 390 -6.70 -20.49 -9.94
CA ALA A 390 -7.73 -19.90 -10.78
C ALA A 390 -9.10 -19.91 -10.09
N PRO A 391 -10.08 -19.10 -10.52
CA PRO A 391 -11.43 -19.04 -10.00
C PRO A 391 -12.14 -20.39 -10.02
#